data_aa1d0f4f0ee00b964f7375687058061f
#
_entry.id   aa1d0f4f0ee00b964f7375687058061f
#
_cell.length_a   1.000
_cell.length_b   1.000
_cell.length_c   1.000
_cell.angle_alpha   90.00
_cell.angle_beta   90.00
_cell.angle_gamma   90.00
#
_symmetry.space_group_name_H-M   'P 1'
#
loop_
_entity.id
_entity.type
_entity.pdbx_description
1 polymer ?
#
loop_
_entity_poly.entity_id
_entity_poly.type
_entity_poly.pdbx_seq_one_letter_code
_entity_poly.pdbx_strand_id
1 'polypeptide(L)'
;MNKIGAEKTISVYWFAILIIVAGAVIYMVVSVYGKPYDVRGAESEILASNIADCISEGGYLQEKILGDASFRENFLQRCSLNLETPDFAGTKGEYYTEVNFYEFETGTKLDFDIVQGNFNLKSSCGLPGLTQPVCSQKSFYVIDKEQKKYRVDIMSIVNKVDKNA
;
A
#
# COMPACT_ATOMS: atom_id res chain seq x y z
N MET A 1 61.88 -34.68 0.92
CA MET A 1 60.88 -33.62 0.87
C MET A 1 59.59 -34.16 1.45
N ASN A 2 59.11 -33.61 2.59
CA ASN A 2 58.01 -34.17 3.38
C ASN A 2 56.67 -33.87 2.71
N LYS A 3 56.07 -34.84 2.00
CA LYS A 3 54.74 -34.80 1.42
C LYS A 3 53.61 -34.49 2.45
N ILE A 4 53.81 -34.89 3.69
CA ILE A 4 52.85 -34.74 4.80
C ILE A 4 52.64 -33.24 5.19
N GLY A 5 53.61 -32.38 4.99
CA GLY A 5 53.49 -30.95 5.28
C GLY A 5 52.62 -30.18 4.27
N ALA A 6 52.68 -30.58 3.00
CA ALA A 6 51.96 -29.91 1.92
C ALA A 6 50.41 -30.17 1.99
N GLU A 7 50.01 -31.39 2.34
CA GLU A 7 48.61 -31.75 2.47
C GLU A 7 47.91 -31.02 3.64
N LYS A 8 48.58 -30.86 4.77
CA LYS A 8 48.04 -30.10 5.92
C LYS A 8 47.86 -28.60 5.59
N THR A 9 48.80 -28.02 4.86
CA THR A 9 48.75 -26.60 4.50
C THR A 9 47.62 -26.33 3.51
N ILE A 10 47.40 -27.23 2.55
CA ILE A 10 46.27 -27.11 1.58
C ILE A 10 44.94 -27.23 2.30
N SER A 11 44.79 -28.13 3.27
CA SER A 11 43.56 -28.31 4.04
C SER A 11 43.20 -27.05 4.84
N VAL A 12 44.15 -26.40 5.49
CA VAL A 12 43.95 -25.16 6.26
C VAL A 12 43.54 -24.01 5.32
N TYR A 13 44.15 -23.93 4.16
CA TYR A 13 43.82 -22.90 3.18
C TYR A 13 42.34 -23.03 2.68
N TRP A 14 41.92 -24.24 2.33
CA TRP A 14 40.54 -24.53 1.94
C TRP A 14 39.54 -24.24 3.05
N PHE A 15 39.89 -24.56 4.29
CA PHE A 15 39.04 -24.25 5.44
C PHE A 15 38.88 -22.73 5.65
N ALA A 16 39.97 -21.98 5.49
CA ALA A 16 39.92 -20.52 5.56
C ALA A 16 39.02 -19.92 4.48
N ILE A 17 39.10 -20.40 3.23
CA ILE A 17 38.23 -19.97 2.14
C ILE A 17 36.76 -20.26 2.45
N LEU A 18 36.44 -21.45 2.97
CA LEU A 18 35.07 -21.80 3.33
C LEU A 18 34.51 -20.88 4.40
N ILE A 19 35.28 -20.50 5.41
CA ILE A 19 34.85 -19.55 6.43
C ILE A 19 34.56 -18.16 5.83
N ILE A 20 35.45 -17.69 4.95
CA ILE A 20 35.26 -16.39 4.29
C ILE A 20 33.99 -16.40 3.43
N VAL A 21 33.77 -17.44 2.63
CA VAL A 21 32.59 -17.59 1.78
C VAL A 21 31.31 -17.66 2.64
N ALA A 22 31.34 -18.49 3.70
CA ALA A 22 30.21 -18.60 4.61
C ALA A 22 29.88 -17.24 5.28
N GLY A 23 30.91 -16.52 5.75
CA GLY A 23 30.75 -15.19 6.32
C GLY A 23 30.16 -14.16 5.32
N ALA A 24 30.61 -14.20 4.07
CA ALA A 24 30.09 -13.34 3.02
C ALA A 24 28.62 -13.64 2.71
N VAL A 25 28.24 -14.91 2.66
CA VAL A 25 26.85 -15.31 2.44
C VAL A 25 25.95 -14.87 3.61
N ILE A 26 26.39 -15.12 4.86
CA ILE A 26 25.65 -14.68 6.05
C ILE A 26 25.50 -13.14 6.04
N TYR A 27 26.56 -12.41 5.73
CA TYR A 27 26.52 -10.94 5.65
C TYR A 27 25.51 -10.46 4.59
N MET A 28 25.51 -11.06 3.39
CA MET A 28 24.54 -10.73 2.35
C MET A 28 23.10 -11.00 2.81
N VAL A 29 22.84 -12.17 3.40
CA VAL A 29 21.51 -12.52 3.89
C VAL A 29 21.05 -11.53 4.97
N VAL A 30 21.87 -11.25 5.97
CA VAL A 30 21.52 -10.30 7.04
C VAL A 30 21.36 -8.88 6.49
N SER A 31 22.18 -8.47 5.52
CA SER A 31 22.10 -7.13 4.93
C SER A 31 20.82 -6.91 4.10
N VAL A 32 20.35 -7.96 3.42
CA VAL A 32 19.14 -7.89 2.57
C VAL A 32 17.87 -8.13 3.37
N TYR A 33 17.86 -9.14 4.24
CA TYR A 33 16.67 -9.55 4.99
C TYR A 33 16.58 -8.96 6.40
N GLY A 34 17.67 -8.42 6.92
CA GLY A 34 17.72 -7.86 8.28
C GLY A 34 17.10 -6.47 8.43
N LYS A 35 16.69 -5.84 7.33
CA LYS A 35 15.93 -4.58 7.36
C LYS A 35 14.48 -4.88 7.00
N PRO A 36 13.52 -4.59 7.89
CA PRO A 36 12.11 -4.69 7.54
C PRO A 36 11.83 -3.78 6.34
N TYR A 37 11.30 -4.35 5.28
CA TYR A 37 10.92 -3.60 4.08
C TYR A 37 9.57 -2.94 4.34
N ASP A 38 9.53 -1.62 4.34
CA ASP A 38 8.29 -0.88 4.52
C ASP A 38 7.47 -0.91 3.22
N VAL A 39 6.43 -1.73 3.18
CA VAL A 39 5.53 -1.90 2.04
C VAL A 39 4.30 -0.98 2.08
N ARG A 40 4.10 -0.23 3.18
CA ARG A 40 2.91 0.60 3.39
C ARG A 40 2.68 1.62 2.28
N GLY A 41 3.77 2.21 1.76
CA GLY A 41 3.70 3.13 0.63
C GLY A 41 3.16 2.46 -0.64
N ALA A 42 3.67 1.29 -0.98
CA ALA A 42 3.19 0.53 -2.12
C ALA A 42 1.74 0.05 -1.93
N GLU A 43 1.40 -0.42 -0.72
CA GLU A 43 0.02 -0.83 -0.41
C GLU A 43 -0.97 0.33 -0.51
N SER A 44 -0.62 1.53 -0.01
CA SER A 44 -1.50 2.70 -0.10
C SER A 44 -1.71 3.17 -1.54
N GLU A 45 -0.69 3.10 -2.37
CA GLU A 45 -0.76 3.45 -3.79
C GLU A 45 -1.58 2.43 -4.60
N ILE A 46 -1.37 1.14 -4.33
CA ILE A 46 -2.16 0.05 -4.94
C ILE A 46 -3.62 0.17 -4.55
N LEU A 47 -3.92 0.44 -3.27
CA LEU A 47 -5.28 0.63 -2.81
C LEU A 47 -5.95 1.81 -3.53
N ALA A 48 -5.29 2.96 -3.62
CA ALA A 48 -5.80 4.12 -4.35
C ALA A 48 -6.03 3.80 -5.84
N SER A 49 -5.16 2.99 -6.45
CA SER A 49 -5.30 2.58 -7.85
C SER A 49 -6.48 1.64 -8.06
N ASN A 50 -6.64 0.63 -7.20
CA ASN A 50 -7.78 -0.30 -7.26
C ASN A 50 -9.12 0.43 -7.08
N ILE A 51 -9.16 1.43 -6.20
CA ILE A 51 -10.33 2.29 -6.02
C ILE A 51 -10.60 3.10 -7.29
N ALA A 52 -9.57 3.69 -7.90
CA ALA A 52 -9.72 4.45 -9.13
C ALA A 52 -10.26 3.59 -10.28
N ASP A 53 -9.74 2.37 -10.42
CA ASP A 53 -10.19 1.41 -11.44
C ASP A 53 -11.63 0.95 -11.20
N CYS A 54 -12.04 0.80 -9.93
CA CYS A 54 -13.43 0.47 -9.59
C CYS A 54 -14.39 1.63 -9.87
N ILE A 55 -13.96 2.87 -9.65
CA ILE A 55 -14.80 4.07 -9.86
C ILE A 55 -14.94 4.38 -11.35
N SER A 56 -13.89 4.16 -12.12
CA SER A 56 -13.86 4.53 -13.53
C SER A 56 -13.35 3.40 -14.41
N GLU A 57 -14.02 3.18 -15.52
CA GLU A 57 -13.61 2.26 -16.56
C GLU A 57 -13.31 3.03 -17.85
N GLY A 58 -12.04 3.01 -18.29
CA GLY A 58 -11.63 3.72 -19.48
C GLY A 58 -11.83 5.24 -19.46
N GLY A 59 -11.84 5.84 -18.27
CA GLY A 59 -12.08 7.29 -18.09
C GLY A 59 -13.55 7.67 -17.92
N TYR A 60 -14.45 6.69 -17.97
CA TYR A 60 -15.88 6.91 -17.73
C TYR A 60 -16.25 6.55 -16.30
N LEU A 61 -16.99 7.47 -15.65
CA LEU A 61 -17.50 7.25 -14.31
C LEU A 61 -18.59 6.17 -14.32
N GLN A 62 -18.53 5.23 -13.38
CA GLN A 62 -19.61 4.27 -13.18
C GLN A 62 -20.90 4.97 -12.75
N GLU A 63 -21.99 4.81 -13.52
CA GLU A 63 -23.27 5.47 -13.29
C GLU A 63 -23.83 5.30 -11.88
N LYS A 64 -23.66 4.12 -11.31
CA LYS A 64 -24.20 3.78 -9.99
C LYS A 64 -23.60 4.61 -8.86
N ILE A 65 -22.42 5.20 -9.07
CA ILE A 65 -21.74 5.99 -8.03
C ILE A 65 -22.50 7.30 -7.76
N LEU A 66 -22.96 7.97 -8.81
CA LEU A 66 -23.69 9.23 -8.66
C LEU A 66 -25.14 9.03 -8.21
N GLY A 67 -25.81 8.00 -8.73
CA GLY A 67 -27.26 7.81 -8.55
C GLY A 67 -27.68 6.87 -7.44
N ASP A 68 -26.80 5.98 -6.97
CA ASP A 68 -27.18 4.89 -6.06
C ASP A 68 -26.46 4.98 -4.71
N ALA A 69 -27.19 5.39 -3.68
CA ALA A 69 -26.67 5.41 -2.32
C ALA A 69 -26.24 4.02 -1.83
N SER A 70 -26.94 2.97 -2.25
CA SER A 70 -26.60 1.58 -1.86
C SER A 70 -25.28 1.13 -2.43
N PHE A 71 -24.85 1.65 -3.58
CA PHE A 71 -23.52 1.40 -4.13
C PHE A 71 -22.44 1.97 -3.22
N ARG A 72 -22.65 3.20 -2.74
CA ARG A 72 -21.67 3.88 -1.86
C ARG A 72 -21.57 3.22 -0.49
N GLU A 73 -22.70 2.77 0.08
CA GLU A 73 -22.74 2.06 1.35
C GLU A 73 -22.01 0.70 1.28
N ASN A 74 -22.15 0.00 0.14
CA ASN A 74 -21.52 -1.30 -0.10
C ASN A 74 -20.27 -1.20 -0.98
N PHE A 75 -19.61 -0.05 -0.99
CA PHE A 75 -18.51 0.27 -1.91
C PHE A 75 -17.39 -0.76 -1.86
N LEU A 76 -16.92 -1.12 -0.67
CA LEU A 76 -15.84 -2.10 -0.51
C LEU A 76 -16.18 -3.44 -1.16
N GLN A 77 -17.39 -3.95 -0.89
CA GLN A 77 -17.84 -5.22 -1.44
C GLN A 77 -18.00 -5.15 -2.97
N ARG A 78 -18.51 -4.03 -3.49
CA ARG A 78 -18.70 -3.79 -4.93
C ARG A 78 -17.38 -3.70 -5.68
N CYS A 79 -16.38 -3.11 -5.05
CA CYS A 79 -15.03 -2.99 -5.59
C CYS A 79 -14.13 -4.19 -5.26
N SER A 80 -14.67 -5.24 -4.65
CA SER A 80 -13.89 -6.41 -4.20
C SER A 80 -12.71 -6.04 -3.30
N LEU A 81 -12.88 -4.98 -2.50
CA LEU A 81 -11.90 -4.50 -1.55
C LEU A 81 -12.20 -5.05 -0.15
N ASN A 82 -11.20 -5.52 0.54
CA ASN A 82 -11.29 -5.91 1.94
C ASN A 82 -10.32 -5.07 2.77
N LEU A 83 -10.86 -4.19 3.60
CA LEU A 83 -10.09 -3.37 4.54
C LEU A 83 -10.12 -3.94 5.96
N GLU A 84 -10.82 -5.07 6.17
CA GLU A 84 -10.89 -5.74 7.46
C GLU A 84 -9.69 -6.66 7.63
N THR A 85 -8.93 -6.44 8.67
CA THR A 85 -7.92 -7.38 9.13
C THR A 85 -8.47 -8.18 10.30
N PRO A 86 -8.17 -9.50 10.42
CA PRO A 86 -8.76 -10.38 11.44
C PRO A 86 -8.63 -9.87 12.89
N ASP A 87 -7.59 -9.10 13.16
CA ASP A 87 -7.26 -8.59 14.49
C ASP A 87 -7.87 -7.22 14.79
N PHE A 88 -8.50 -6.55 13.81
CA PHE A 88 -8.94 -5.16 13.92
C PHE A 88 -10.30 -4.93 13.26
N ALA A 89 -11.37 -5.39 13.91
CA ALA A 89 -12.73 -5.05 13.51
C ALA A 89 -13.07 -3.61 13.93
N GLY A 90 -13.60 -2.82 13.01
CA GLY A 90 -14.14 -1.48 13.29
C GLY A 90 -13.09 -0.36 13.34
N THR A 91 -13.19 0.54 14.33
CA THR A 91 -12.40 1.78 14.45
C THR A 91 -10.89 1.59 14.67
N LYS A 92 -10.43 0.35 14.79
CA LYS A 92 -9.01 0.01 14.96
C LYS A 92 -8.38 -0.57 13.69
N GLY A 93 -9.06 -0.50 12.55
CA GLY A 93 -8.52 -0.99 11.28
C GLY A 93 -7.21 -0.30 10.87
N GLU A 94 -6.41 -1.01 10.10
CA GLU A 94 -5.11 -0.54 9.60
C GLU A 94 -5.22 0.29 8.32
N TYR A 95 -6.42 0.39 7.77
CA TYR A 95 -6.69 1.05 6.50
C TYR A 95 -7.74 2.14 6.64
N TYR A 96 -7.59 3.19 5.86
CA TYR A 96 -8.59 4.23 5.66
C TYR A 96 -8.59 4.66 4.21
N THR A 97 -9.76 4.90 3.66
CA THR A 97 -9.90 5.49 2.34
C THR A 97 -11.04 6.51 2.30
N GLU A 98 -10.81 7.56 1.53
CA GLU A 98 -11.78 8.63 1.29
C GLU A 98 -11.75 8.99 -0.20
N VAL A 99 -12.94 9.07 -0.81
CA VAL A 99 -13.09 9.47 -2.21
C VAL A 99 -14.01 10.68 -2.26
N ASN A 100 -13.51 11.76 -2.81
CA ASN A 100 -14.23 13.00 -3.00
C ASN A 100 -14.45 13.28 -4.50
N PHE A 101 -15.63 13.74 -4.85
CA PHE A 101 -16.00 14.09 -6.21
C PHE A 101 -16.22 15.59 -6.31
N TYR A 102 -15.67 16.18 -7.37
CA TYR A 102 -15.81 17.61 -7.64
C TYR A 102 -16.29 17.81 -9.08
N GLU A 103 -17.24 18.69 -9.28
CA GLU A 103 -17.63 19.13 -10.61
C GLU A 103 -16.46 19.88 -11.25
N PHE A 104 -16.09 19.51 -12.48
CA PHE A 104 -14.88 20.06 -13.11
C PHE A 104 -14.97 21.56 -13.38
N GLU A 105 -16.12 22.04 -13.85
CA GLU A 105 -16.30 23.43 -14.26
C GLU A 105 -16.35 24.40 -13.09
N THR A 106 -17.03 24.03 -12.02
CA THR A 106 -17.25 24.88 -10.86
C THR A 106 -16.22 24.65 -9.75
N GLY A 107 -15.56 23.48 -9.74
CA GLY A 107 -14.72 23.03 -8.65
C GLY A 107 -15.48 22.70 -7.38
N THR A 108 -16.82 22.68 -7.44
CA THR A 108 -17.68 22.42 -6.29
C THR A 108 -17.63 20.94 -5.91
N LYS A 109 -17.41 20.65 -4.62
CA LYS A 109 -17.51 19.27 -4.11
C LYS A 109 -18.98 18.85 -4.17
N LEU A 110 -19.23 17.62 -4.63
CA LEU A 110 -20.56 17.03 -4.57
C LEU A 110 -20.96 16.74 -3.10
N ASP A 111 -22.25 16.71 -2.84
CA ASP A 111 -22.83 16.55 -1.49
C ASP A 111 -22.67 15.14 -0.91
N PHE A 112 -21.81 14.32 -1.50
CA PHE A 112 -21.48 13.00 -0.99
C PHE A 112 -19.99 12.72 -1.13
N ASP A 113 -19.53 11.81 -0.29
CA ASP A 113 -18.22 11.20 -0.32
C ASP A 113 -18.35 9.70 -0.04
N ILE A 114 -17.28 8.97 -0.31
CA ILE A 114 -17.17 7.56 0.05
C ILE A 114 -16.05 7.47 1.08
N VAL A 115 -16.39 7.12 2.31
CA VAL A 115 -15.45 6.99 3.42
C VAL A 115 -15.53 5.58 3.99
N GLN A 116 -14.39 4.91 4.07
CA GLN A 116 -14.30 3.54 4.55
C GLN A 116 -13.06 3.34 5.43
N GLY A 117 -13.16 2.47 6.41
CA GLY A 117 -12.06 2.10 7.30
C GLY A 117 -11.92 3.00 8.54
N ASN A 118 -10.71 3.09 9.07
CA ASN A 118 -10.44 3.77 10.34
C ASN A 118 -10.18 5.27 10.15
N PHE A 119 -11.18 6.09 10.41
CA PHE A 119 -11.12 7.54 10.29
C PHE A 119 -10.00 8.19 11.15
N ASN A 120 -9.62 7.59 12.28
CA ASN A 120 -8.60 8.16 13.16
C ASN A 120 -7.23 8.28 12.48
N LEU A 121 -6.97 7.49 11.43
CA LEU A 121 -5.73 7.53 10.67
C LEU A 121 -5.57 8.84 9.88
N LYS A 122 -6.68 9.50 9.55
CA LYS A 122 -6.66 10.74 8.75
C LYS A 122 -5.88 11.87 9.43
N SER A 123 -6.00 12.00 10.74
CA SER A 123 -5.30 13.03 11.52
C SER A 123 -3.78 12.84 11.59
N SER A 124 -3.33 11.62 11.37
CA SER A 124 -1.91 11.26 11.41
C SER A 124 -1.23 11.27 10.04
N CYS A 125 -2.00 11.59 8.98
CA CYS A 125 -1.51 11.65 7.63
C CYS A 125 -0.46 12.76 7.45
N GLY A 126 0.70 12.42 6.90
CA GLY A 126 1.77 13.38 6.64
C GLY A 126 2.67 13.70 7.83
N LEU A 127 2.46 13.07 8.99
CA LEU A 127 3.39 13.19 10.11
C LEU A 127 4.65 12.35 9.83
N PRO A 128 5.85 12.89 10.08
CA PRO A 128 7.09 12.14 9.90
C PRO A 128 7.26 11.09 11.00
N GLY A 129 7.61 9.86 10.65
CA GLY A 129 7.94 8.79 11.60
C GLY A 129 7.77 7.40 11.02
N LEU A 130 8.63 6.45 11.45
CA LEU A 130 8.59 5.05 10.99
C LEU A 130 7.32 4.30 11.42
N THR A 131 6.69 4.75 12.50
CA THR A 131 5.46 4.16 13.05
C THR A 131 4.19 4.89 12.61
N GLN A 132 4.33 5.98 11.86
CA GLN A 132 3.20 6.77 11.39
C GLN A 132 2.56 6.14 10.15
N PRO A 133 1.24 6.31 9.95
CA PRO A 133 0.57 5.83 8.75
C PRO A 133 1.14 6.49 7.50
N VAL A 134 1.19 5.71 6.43
CA VAL A 134 1.58 6.21 5.10
C VAL A 134 0.32 6.56 4.33
N CYS A 135 0.34 7.76 3.73
CA CYS A 135 -0.79 8.30 2.98
C CYS A 135 -0.42 8.45 1.51
N SER A 136 -1.32 7.99 0.65
CA SER A 136 -1.26 8.23 -0.79
C SER A 136 -2.47 9.04 -1.22
N GLN A 137 -2.25 9.98 -2.13
CA GLN A 137 -3.30 10.79 -2.74
C GLN A 137 -3.24 10.63 -4.25
N LYS A 138 -4.37 10.40 -4.88
CA LYS A 138 -4.51 10.27 -6.32
C LYS A 138 -5.67 11.13 -6.80
N SER A 139 -5.42 11.95 -7.80
CA SER A 139 -6.45 12.79 -8.43
C SER A 139 -6.50 12.48 -9.92
N PHE A 140 -7.69 12.33 -10.46
CA PHE A 140 -7.90 12.08 -11.88
C PHE A 140 -9.26 12.65 -12.34
N TYR A 141 -9.44 12.68 -13.65
CA TYR A 141 -10.66 13.17 -14.26
C TYR A 141 -11.45 12.06 -14.91
N VAL A 142 -12.75 12.13 -14.78
CA VAL A 142 -13.71 11.18 -15.37
C VAL A 142 -14.86 11.94 -16.04
N ILE A 143 -15.51 11.27 -16.97
CA ILE A 143 -16.66 11.79 -17.69
C ILE A 143 -17.85 10.86 -17.42
N ASP A 144 -19.01 11.39 -17.14
CA ASP A 144 -20.24 10.59 -17.05
C ASP A 144 -20.88 10.36 -18.43
N LYS A 145 -21.98 9.63 -18.48
CA LYS A 145 -22.73 9.39 -19.72
C LYS A 145 -23.36 10.65 -20.32
N GLU A 146 -23.60 11.67 -19.50
CA GLU A 146 -24.13 12.95 -19.91
C GLU A 146 -23.03 13.92 -20.39
N GLN A 147 -21.79 13.44 -20.55
CA GLN A 147 -20.62 14.24 -20.93
C GLN A 147 -20.16 15.24 -19.86
N LYS A 148 -20.68 15.17 -18.65
CA LYS A 148 -20.19 15.98 -17.55
C LYS A 148 -18.85 15.48 -17.05
N LYS A 149 -17.97 16.41 -16.74
CA LYS A 149 -16.60 16.11 -16.28
C LYS A 149 -16.53 16.27 -14.76
N TYR A 150 -15.89 15.32 -14.13
CA TYR A 150 -15.63 15.34 -12.69
C TYR A 150 -14.16 15.14 -12.40
N ARG A 151 -13.67 15.80 -11.35
CA ARG A 151 -12.40 15.47 -10.70
C ARG A 151 -12.70 14.56 -9.53
N VAL A 152 -12.00 13.47 -9.43
CA VAL A 152 -12.07 12.52 -8.34
C VAL A 152 -10.76 12.58 -7.58
N ASP A 153 -10.85 12.84 -6.28
CA ASP A 153 -9.70 12.85 -5.37
C ASP A 153 -9.83 11.66 -4.42
N ILE A 154 -8.86 10.76 -4.46
CA ILE A 154 -8.76 9.59 -3.59
C ILE A 154 -7.65 9.81 -2.60
N MET A 155 -7.93 9.58 -1.32
CA MET A 155 -6.96 9.46 -0.25
C MET A 155 -7.00 8.04 0.28
N SER A 156 -5.86 7.38 0.33
CA SER A 156 -5.70 6.07 0.98
C SER A 156 -4.60 6.12 2.02
N ILE A 157 -4.84 5.50 3.16
CA ILE A 157 -3.94 5.51 4.31
C ILE A 157 -3.75 4.08 4.79
N VAL A 158 -2.50 3.70 5.00
CA VAL A 158 -2.10 2.38 5.51
C VAL A 158 -1.24 2.56 6.74
N ASN A 159 -1.67 1.94 7.84
CA ASN A 159 -0.96 1.94 9.13
C ASN A 159 -0.55 0.53 9.56
N LYS A 160 -0.35 -0.38 8.61
CA LYS A 160 0.05 -1.75 8.92
C LYS A 160 1.41 -1.75 9.61
N VAL A 161 1.41 -2.01 10.90
CA VAL A 161 2.64 -2.23 11.66
C VAL A 161 2.96 -3.71 11.58
N ASP A 162 3.91 -4.07 10.74
CA ASP A 162 4.36 -5.46 10.66
C ASP A 162 4.87 -5.94 12.01
N LYS A 163 4.10 -6.85 12.63
CA LYS A 163 4.60 -7.70 13.71
C LYS A 163 5.40 -8.90 13.20
N ASN A 164 5.57 -8.99 11.88
CA ASN A 164 6.22 -10.11 11.19
C ASN A 164 7.49 -9.65 10.46
N ALA A 165 8.28 -8.81 11.08
CA ALA A 165 9.66 -8.56 10.69
C ALA A 165 10.60 -9.37 11.58
#